data_27665bb9bc9248730d3c3b3ca5271485
#
_entry.id   27665bb9bc9248730d3c3b3ca5271485
#
_cell.length_a   1.000
_cell.length_b   1.000
_cell.length_c   1.000
_cell.angle_alpha   90.00
_cell.angle_beta   90.00
_cell.angle_gamma   90.00
#
_symmetry.space_group_name_H-M   'P 1'
#
loop_
_entity.id
_entity.type
_entity.pdbx_description
1 polymer ?
#
loop_
_entity_poly.entity_id
_entity_poly.type
_entity_poly.pdbx_seq_one_letter_code
_entity_poly.pdbx_strand_id
1 'polypeptide(L)'
;MEKKYKTLKAFYPYYLTEHSDPTCRVLHYIGTSLVILVLIWAILQPVWWKFILLPLVGYSFAWVGHFKFEKNKPATFIYPLYSLASDFIMLYHFLIGKIDEKLAEAKMIIAQENKNEL
;
A
#
# COMPACT_ATOMS: atom_id res chain seq x y z
N MET A 1 -4.60 -3.08 -19.60
CA MET A 1 -4.34 -4.31 -18.83
C MET A 1 -5.57 -4.70 -18.03
N GLU A 2 -5.95 -5.94 -18.11
CA GLU A 2 -7.13 -6.45 -17.43
C GLU A 2 -6.88 -6.61 -15.92
N LYS A 3 -7.87 -6.19 -15.12
CA LYS A 3 -7.78 -6.31 -13.66
C LYS A 3 -8.12 -7.75 -13.23
N LYS A 4 -7.16 -8.41 -12.60
CA LYS A 4 -7.32 -9.77 -12.11
C LYS A 4 -8.14 -9.83 -10.82
N TYR A 5 -7.93 -8.87 -9.90
CA TYR A 5 -8.54 -8.89 -8.58
C TYR A 5 -9.83 -8.08 -8.57
N LYS A 6 -10.92 -8.71 -8.13
CA LYS A 6 -12.25 -8.11 -8.13
C LYS A 6 -12.71 -7.66 -6.74
N THR A 7 -11.97 -8.02 -5.68
CA THR A 7 -12.28 -7.62 -4.31
C THR A 7 -11.01 -7.19 -3.60
N LEU A 8 -11.17 -6.35 -2.58
CA LEU A 8 -10.04 -5.94 -1.75
C LEU A 8 -9.41 -7.13 -1.04
N LYS A 9 -10.22 -8.06 -0.57
CA LYS A 9 -9.73 -9.26 0.13
C LYS A 9 -8.82 -10.10 -0.77
N ALA A 10 -9.18 -10.25 -2.05
CA ALA A 10 -8.37 -10.98 -3.02
C ALA A 10 -7.12 -10.19 -3.42
N PHE A 11 -7.22 -8.87 -3.46
CA PHE A 11 -6.12 -7.99 -3.87
C PHE A 11 -5.01 -7.87 -2.81
N TYR A 12 -5.38 -7.82 -1.52
CA TYR A 12 -4.42 -7.50 -0.46
C TYR A 12 -3.21 -8.46 -0.41
N PRO A 13 -3.35 -9.79 -0.56
CA PRO A 13 -2.18 -10.66 -0.63
C PRO A 13 -1.21 -10.29 -1.76
N TYR A 14 -1.74 -9.97 -2.94
CA TYR A 14 -0.91 -9.49 -4.06
C TYR A 14 -0.19 -8.19 -3.68
N TYR A 15 -0.92 -7.24 -3.08
CA TYR A 15 -0.35 -5.98 -2.62
C TYR A 15 0.84 -6.22 -1.68
N LEU A 16 0.70 -7.14 -0.73
CA LEU A 16 1.78 -7.45 0.21
C LEU A 16 3.00 -8.05 -0.47
N THR A 17 2.81 -8.92 -1.47
CA THR A 17 3.96 -9.48 -2.19
C THR A 17 4.71 -8.43 -3.00
N GLU A 18 4.02 -7.36 -3.42
CA GLU A 18 4.65 -6.23 -4.11
C GLU A 18 5.36 -5.28 -3.15
N HIS A 19 5.28 -5.55 -1.84
CA HIS A 19 5.93 -4.79 -0.78
C HIS A 19 6.85 -5.68 0.05
N SER A 20 7.59 -6.57 -0.62
CA SER A 20 8.48 -7.54 0.04
C SER A 20 9.70 -6.88 0.67
N ASP A 21 10.16 -5.75 0.15
CA ASP A 21 11.32 -5.04 0.68
C ASP A 21 10.95 -4.30 1.96
N PRO A 22 11.66 -4.54 3.08
CA PRO A 22 11.34 -3.87 4.35
C PRO A 22 11.45 -2.35 4.28
N THR A 23 12.40 -1.81 3.52
CA THR A 23 12.56 -0.37 3.39
C THR A 23 11.38 0.23 2.63
N CYS A 24 10.91 -0.44 1.58
CA CYS A 24 9.71 0.00 0.87
C CYS A 24 8.52 0.06 1.82
N ARG A 25 8.32 -0.95 2.67
CA ARG A 25 7.23 -0.95 3.64
C ARG A 25 7.35 0.19 4.64
N VAL A 26 8.56 0.44 5.16
CA VAL A 26 8.78 1.55 6.11
C VAL A 26 8.41 2.89 5.47
N LEU A 27 8.81 3.11 4.23
CA LEU A 27 8.43 4.32 3.51
C LEU A 27 6.92 4.46 3.37
N HIS A 28 6.22 3.36 3.12
CA HIS A 28 4.76 3.36 3.07
C HIS A 28 4.14 3.69 4.44
N TYR A 29 4.70 3.15 5.53
CA TYR A 29 4.21 3.46 6.88
C TYR A 29 4.39 4.94 7.20
N ILE A 30 5.54 5.52 6.85
CA ILE A 30 5.80 6.94 7.06
C ILE A 30 4.83 7.78 6.23
N GLY A 31 4.71 7.47 4.93
CA GLY A 31 3.83 8.20 4.03
C GLY A 31 2.37 8.14 4.47
N THR A 32 1.88 6.95 4.81
CA THR A 32 0.49 6.77 5.25
C THR A 32 0.24 7.49 6.58
N SER A 33 1.18 7.43 7.51
CA SER A 33 1.06 8.15 8.78
C SER A 33 1.00 9.65 8.58
N LEU A 34 1.84 10.19 7.68
CA LEU A 34 1.82 11.61 7.36
C LEU A 34 0.51 12.00 6.66
N VAL A 35 -0.03 11.14 5.79
CA VAL A 35 -1.34 11.38 5.17
C VAL A 35 -2.41 11.51 6.24
N ILE A 36 -2.41 10.64 7.25
CA ILE A 36 -3.38 10.72 8.35
C ILE A 36 -3.24 12.04 9.09
N LEU A 37 -2.01 12.45 9.42
CA LEU A 37 -1.77 13.71 10.14
C LEU A 37 -2.20 14.93 9.32
N VAL A 38 -1.87 14.94 8.03
CA VAL A 38 -2.27 16.04 7.13
C VAL A 38 -3.79 16.08 6.99
N LEU A 39 -4.44 14.92 6.90
CA LEU A 39 -5.89 14.86 6.80
C LEU A 39 -6.56 15.44 8.04
N ILE A 40 -6.08 15.08 9.23
CA ILE A 40 -6.60 15.63 10.48
C ILE A 40 -6.44 17.15 10.50
N TRP A 41 -5.26 17.65 10.14
CA TRP A 41 -4.98 19.07 10.06
C TRP A 41 -5.91 19.78 9.06
N ALA A 42 -6.11 19.18 7.89
CA ALA A 42 -6.97 19.74 6.86
C ALA A 42 -8.44 19.81 7.30
N ILE A 43 -8.89 18.84 8.10
CA ILE A 43 -10.26 18.81 8.62
C ILE A 43 -10.45 19.86 9.72
N LEU A 44 -9.46 19.99 10.62
CA LEU A 44 -9.53 20.93 11.75
C LEU A 44 -9.40 22.38 11.31
N GLN A 45 -8.62 22.65 10.28
CA GLN A 45 -8.42 23.99 9.72
C GLN A 45 -8.56 23.92 8.21
N PRO A 46 -9.78 23.82 7.67
CA PRO A 46 -9.98 23.54 6.25
C PRO A 46 -9.57 24.69 5.35
N VAL A 47 -8.57 24.42 4.51
CA VAL A 47 -8.14 25.27 3.40
C VAL A 47 -7.83 24.33 2.24
N TRP A 48 -8.35 24.63 1.06
CA TRP A 48 -8.34 23.71 -0.07
C TRP A 48 -6.93 23.16 -0.43
N TRP A 49 -5.89 23.97 -0.34
CA TRP A 49 -4.55 23.54 -0.72
C TRP A 49 -4.00 22.42 0.17
N LYS A 50 -4.48 22.30 1.41
CA LYS A 50 -4.05 21.23 2.32
C LYS A 50 -4.44 19.85 1.79
N PHE A 51 -5.58 19.77 1.10
CA PHE A 51 -6.03 18.49 0.52
C PHE A 51 -5.15 18.04 -0.65
N ILE A 52 -4.51 18.98 -1.34
CA ILE A 52 -3.55 18.67 -2.40
C ILE A 52 -2.30 17.98 -1.82
N LEU A 53 -1.92 18.29 -0.58
CA LEU A 53 -0.77 17.65 0.08
C LEU A 53 -0.97 16.16 0.29
N LEU A 54 -2.21 15.67 0.39
CA LEU A 54 -2.47 14.26 0.65
C LEU A 54 -1.87 13.33 -0.40
N PRO A 55 -2.19 13.50 -1.70
CA PRO A 55 -1.55 12.65 -2.70
C PRO A 55 -0.06 12.92 -2.86
N LEU A 56 0.38 14.18 -2.70
CA LEU A 56 1.80 14.50 -2.81
C LEU A 56 2.62 13.77 -1.75
N VAL A 57 2.17 13.81 -0.49
CA VAL A 57 2.87 13.16 0.62
C VAL A 57 2.82 11.65 0.46
N GLY A 58 1.64 11.08 0.22
CA GLY A 58 1.47 9.63 0.13
C GLY A 58 2.25 9.03 -1.01
N TYR A 59 2.11 9.58 -2.21
CA TYR A 59 2.75 9.03 -3.40
C TYR A 59 4.26 9.25 -3.40
N SER A 60 4.76 10.36 -2.84
CA SER A 60 6.21 10.59 -2.79
C SER A 60 6.93 9.47 -2.08
N PHE A 61 6.48 9.11 -0.89
CA PHE A 61 7.09 8.02 -0.12
C PHE A 61 6.88 6.67 -0.78
N ALA A 62 5.66 6.40 -1.26
CA ALA A 62 5.33 5.12 -1.88
C ALA A 62 6.16 4.88 -3.15
N TRP A 63 6.26 5.90 -4.00
CA TRP A 63 6.97 5.76 -5.28
C TRP A 63 8.48 5.60 -5.09
N VAL A 64 9.08 6.32 -4.12
CA VAL A 64 10.49 6.10 -3.78
C VAL A 64 10.69 4.65 -3.33
N GLY A 65 9.79 4.14 -2.49
CA GLY A 65 9.85 2.75 -2.04
C GLY A 65 9.81 1.76 -3.20
N HIS A 66 8.87 1.93 -4.10
CA HIS A 66 8.71 1.01 -5.22
C HIS A 66 9.82 1.13 -6.26
N PHE A 67 10.15 2.34 -6.70
CA PHE A 67 11.11 2.50 -7.79
C PHE A 67 12.55 2.33 -7.34
N LYS A 68 12.89 2.73 -6.11
CA LYS A 68 14.27 2.67 -5.65
C LYS A 68 14.61 1.36 -4.92
N PHE A 69 13.71 0.86 -4.09
CA PHE A 69 14.00 -0.29 -3.21
C PHE A 69 13.36 -1.58 -3.70
N GLU A 70 12.08 -1.58 -3.98
CA GLU A 70 11.39 -2.79 -4.47
C GLU A 70 11.66 -3.04 -5.94
N LYS A 71 11.92 -1.99 -6.70
CA LYS A 71 12.22 -2.02 -8.15
C LYS A 71 11.06 -2.60 -8.96
N ASN A 72 9.85 -2.18 -8.59
CA ASN A 72 8.63 -2.53 -9.29
C ASN A 72 7.76 -1.29 -9.48
N LYS A 73 6.64 -1.45 -10.18
CA LYS A 73 5.67 -0.36 -10.35
C LYS A 73 4.65 -0.40 -9.21
N PRO A 74 4.24 0.77 -8.69
CA PRO A 74 3.17 0.81 -7.69
C PRO A 74 1.88 0.18 -8.23
N ALA A 75 1.23 -0.64 -7.40
CA ALA A 75 -0.04 -1.26 -7.77
C ALA A 75 -1.15 -0.23 -7.98
N THR A 76 -0.99 0.98 -7.46
CA THR A 76 -1.94 2.08 -7.62
C THR A 76 -2.19 2.45 -9.08
N PHE A 77 -1.26 2.13 -9.99
CA PHE A 77 -1.47 2.42 -11.40
C PHE A 77 -2.61 1.60 -12.02
N ILE A 78 -2.90 0.42 -11.46
CA ILE A 78 -3.98 -0.45 -11.94
C ILE A 78 -5.14 -0.50 -10.93
N TYR A 79 -4.83 -0.46 -9.64
CA TYR A 79 -5.80 -0.60 -8.55
C TYR A 79 -5.72 0.60 -7.60
N PRO A 80 -6.14 1.81 -8.03
CA PRO A 80 -5.94 3.00 -7.20
C PRO A 80 -6.68 2.95 -5.86
N LEU A 81 -7.93 2.49 -5.84
CA LEU A 81 -8.71 2.45 -4.59
C LEU A 81 -8.30 1.30 -3.69
N TYR A 82 -8.05 0.12 -4.26
CA TYR A 82 -7.59 -1.03 -3.47
C TYR A 82 -6.21 -0.78 -2.88
N SER A 83 -5.32 -0.11 -3.63
CA SER A 83 -3.99 0.23 -3.14
C SER A 83 -4.07 1.22 -1.99
N LEU A 84 -4.92 2.24 -2.12
CA LEU A 84 -5.10 3.23 -1.06
C LEU A 84 -5.62 2.56 0.22
N ALA A 85 -6.65 1.73 0.12
CA ALA A 85 -7.18 0.99 1.26
C ALA A 85 -6.11 0.08 1.86
N SER A 86 -5.33 -0.60 1.01
CA SER A 86 -4.29 -1.52 1.45
C SER A 86 -3.14 -0.81 2.17
N ASP A 87 -2.83 0.43 1.80
CA ASP A 87 -1.83 1.22 2.53
C ASP A 87 -2.21 1.36 4.00
N PHE A 88 -3.48 1.64 4.29
CA PHE A 88 -3.95 1.76 5.67
C PHE A 88 -4.01 0.39 6.35
N ILE A 89 -4.43 -0.65 5.65
CA ILE A 89 -4.49 -2.01 6.21
C ILE A 89 -3.08 -2.51 6.55
N MET A 90 -2.12 -2.27 5.68
CA MET A 90 -0.73 -2.67 5.93
C MET A 90 -0.15 -1.95 7.14
N LEU A 91 -0.40 -0.65 7.28
CA LEU A 91 0.01 0.10 8.46
C LEU A 91 -0.63 -0.49 9.72
N TYR A 92 -1.92 -0.81 9.66
CA TYR A 92 -2.62 -1.43 10.78
C TYR A 92 -1.98 -2.76 11.19
N HIS A 93 -1.68 -3.64 10.23
CA HIS A 93 -1.03 -4.92 10.51
C HIS A 93 0.36 -4.73 11.10
N PHE A 94 1.09 -3.72 10.64
CA PHE A 94 2.39 -3.39 11.23
C PHE A 94 2.23 -2.96 12.69
N LEU A 95 1.29 -2.07 12.98
CA LEU A 95 1.11 -1.54 14.33
C LEU A 95 0.69 -2.61 15.34
N ILE A 96 -0.09 -3.61 14.92
CA ILE A 96 -0.50 -4.71 15.80
C ILE A 96 0.48 -5.88 15.80
N GLY A 97 1.63 -5.75 15.10
CA GLY A 97 2.67 -6.78 15.10
C GLY A 97 2.35 -8.00 14.26
N LYS A 98 1.46 -7.88 13.26
CA LYS A 98 1.02 -8.99 12.43
C LYS A 98 1.56 -8.97 11.01
N ILE A 99 2.42 -7.98 10.67
CA ILE A 99 2.84 -7.80 9.27
C ILE A 99 3.65 -8.99 8.76
N ASP A 100 4.55 -9.55 9.56
CA ASP A 100 5.36 -10.68 9.12
C ASP A 100 4.51 -11.92 8.83
N GLU A 101 3.52 -12.18 9.69
CA GLU A 101 2.56 -13.26 9.51
C GLU A 101 1.75 -13.05 8.22
N LYS A 102 1.26 -11.82 8.01
CA LYS A 102 0.47 -11.49 6.82
C LYS A 102 1.29 -11.60 5.55
N LEU A 103 2.56 -11.21 5.57
CA LEU A 103 3.46 -11.37 4.44
C LEU A 103 3.68 -12.84 4.10
N ALA A 104 3.89 -13.69 5.11
CA ALA A 104 4.06 -15.12 4.89
C ALA A 104 2.80 -15.75 4.27
N GLU A 105 1.62 -15.40 4.79
CA GLU A 105 0.34 -15.85 4.23
C GLU A 105 0.19 -15.39 2.77
N ALA A 106 0.52 -14.13 2.50
CA ALA A 106 0.40 -13.55 1.16
C ALA A 106 1.27 -14.28 0.16
N LYS A 107 2.49 -14.58 0.53
CA LYS A 107 3.41 -15.33 -0.35
C LYS A 107 2.88 -16.70 -0.68
N MET A 108 2.29 -17.39 0.28
CA MET A 108 1.68 -18.69 0.07
C MET A 108 0.46 -18.61 -0.84
N ILE A 109 -0.40 -17.62 -0.62
CA ILE A 109 -1.62 -17.43 -1.43
C ILE A 109 -1.25 -17.14 -2.88
N ILE A 110 -0.31 -16.23 -3.11
CA ILE A 110 0.08 -15.84 -4.47
C ILE A 110 0.82 -16.98 -5.17
N ALA A 111 1.66 -17.74 -4.45
CA ALA A 111 2.31 -18.91 -5.03
C ALA A 111 1.26 -19.95 -5.48
N GLN A 112 0.21 -20.15 -4.69
CA GLN A 112 -0.87 -21.08 -5.03
C GLN A 112 -1.67 -20.58 -6.24
N GLU A 113 -1.96 -19.28 -6.32
CA GLU A 113 -2.62 -18.69 -7.48
C GLU A 113 -1.81 -18.90 -8.75
N ASN A 114 -0.51 -18.63 -8.69
CA ASN A 114 0.38 -18.78 -9.85
C ASN A 114 0.45 -20.25 -10.29
N LYS A 115 0.45 -21.19 -9.35
CA LYS A 115 0.45 -22.61 -9.64
C LYS A 115 -0.84 -23.01 -10.36
N ASN A 116 -1.97 -22.47 -9.93
CA ASN A 116 -3.27 -22.80 -10.52
C ASN A 116 -3.44 -22.23 -11.93
N GLU A 117 -2.68 -21.22 -12.30
CA GLU A 117 -2.71 -20.62 -13.62
C GLU A 117 -1.88 -21.38 -14.66
N LEU A 118 -1.03 -22.30 -14.21
CA LEU A 118 -0.25 -23.17 -15.09
C LEU A 118 -1.10 -24.34 -15.56
#